data_ba4c89451cd74a8e208f2e38e2713d1d
#
_entry.id   ba4c89451cd74a8e208f2e38e2713d1d
#
_cell.length_a   1.000
_cell.length_b   1.000
_cell.length_c   1.000
_cell.angle_alpha   90.00
_cell.angle_beta   90.00
_cell.angle_gamma   90.00
#
_symmetry.space_group_name_H-M   'P 1'
#
loop_
_entity.id
_entity.type
_entity.pdbx_description
1 polymer ?
#
loop_
_entity_poly.entity_id
_entity_poly.type
_entity_poly.pdbx_seq_one_letter_code
_entity_poly.pdbx_strand_id
1 'polypeptide(L)'
;MGYSVVLWTIPEQQIKSGDIVPVYIKSNISHVYVIGTSSGEKIEVALWQLTEPVKKGKIKNVAAKYSENAATYASVKLDGLPCRADPVNTAKQVYRLRKGEIIKILYKGEGQKPMAGKTPLEGDWYKILTDDGTLGWCFSYNLKLYETDELGQPAAGAELIEEIEEDEHWNTITQNVWYPDYFRSMIDSNNIDLGLIHPLYKFTINSEEKKVSLNTYAIHENWDYDGFVKTDDNEYTLNGISLKIIYRRPNYIVLRYTDSSGKPQDLNFVTISENIADIVNAEKTRRAQAYLQIWSHGPIFSSTSYGKIEFVEDGSFRWTGFKLLVPSVIDAGTKSTGSASVKYSLSKSLADSYDGLLTMKFDGMTKEVNFLYKLESGALRLEDTTGASFSGNQITSRGMSPVIIYMKK
;
A
#
# COMPACT_ATOMS: atom_id res chain seq x y z
N MET A 1 23.72 57.60 -3.01
CA MET A 1 22.35 57.52 -3.53
C MET A 1 21.31 57.49 -2.40
N GLY A 2 21.45 56.69 -1.38
CA GLY A 2 20.48 56.61 -0.29
C GLY A 2 20.66 55.31 0.52
N TYR A 3 19.57 54.79 1.03
CA TYR A 3 19.54 53.55 1.81
C TYR A 3 18.52 52.60 1.20
N SER A 4 18.83 51.30 1.20
CA SER A 4 17.96 50.24 0.75
C SER A 4 17.76 49.17 1.82
N VAL A 5 16.67 48.43 1.74
CA VAL A 5 16.44 47.26 2.55
C VAL A 5 16.88 46.05 1.74
N VAL A 6 17.58 45.10 2.37
CA VAL A 6 17.99 43.84 1.80
C VAL A 6 16.78 42.93 1.75
N LEU A 7 16.46 42.40 0.56
CA LEU A 7 15.30 41.48 0.34
C LEU A 7 15.69 40.02 0.38
N TRP A 8 16.96 39.72 0.06
CA TRP A 8 17.48 38.35 0.03
C TRP A 8 18.80 38.30 0.80
N THR A 9 18.94 37.37 1.74
CA THR A 9 20.16 37.23 2.56
C THR A 9 21.39 36.97 1.69
N ILE A 10 22.49 37.57 2.04
CA ILE A 10 23.81 37.46 1.36
C ILE A 10 24.78 36.83 2.38
N PRO A 11 24.83 35.48 2.46
CA PRO A 11 25.56 34.78 3.53
C PRO A 11 27.06 35.09 3.55
N GLU A 12 27.68 35.21 2.38
CA GLU A 12 29.11 35.47 2.22
C GLU A 12 29.55 36.77 2.86
N GLN A 13 28.63 37.72 3.01
CA GLN A 13 28.86 39.04 3.56
C GLN A 13 28.21 39.25 4.93
N GLN A 14 27.58 38.21 5.46
CA GLN A 14 26.83 38.27 6.72
C GLN A 14 25.75 39.37 6.74
N ILE A 15 25.15 39.64 5.57
CA ILE A 15 24.08 40.65 5.42
C ILE A 15 22.75 39.91 5.34
N LYS A 16 21.82 40.23 6.24
CA LYS A 16 20.54 39.57 6.38
C LYS A 16 19.43 40.24 5.60
N SER A 17 18.47 39.48 5.17
CA SER A 17 17.20 40.05 4.69
C SER A 17 16.56 40.91 5.80
N GLY A 18 16.11 42.07 5.44
CA GLY A 18 15.62 43.10 6.38
C GLY A 18 16.66 44.14 6.80
N ASP A 19 17.96 43.89 6.61
CA ASP A 19 19.02 44.86 6.92
C ASP A 19 18.91 46.14 6.08
N ILE A 20 19.29 47.26 6.67
CA ILE A 20 19.34 48.55 5.99
C ILE A 20 20.78 48.84 5.63
N VAL A 21 21.07 48.98 4.35
CA VAL A 21 22.42 49.21 3.84
C VAL A 21 22.50 50.57 3.08
N PRO A 22 23.61 51.30 3.18
CA PRO A 22 23.85 52.48 2.38
C PRO A 22 24.18 52.09 0.94
N VAL A 23 23.57 52.76 -0.03
CA VAL A 23 23.80 52.56 -1.47
C VAL A 23 24.55 53.77 -2.02
N TYR A 24 25.69 53.50 -2.62
CA TYR A 24 26.56 54.54 -3.19
C TYR A 24 26.34 54.72 -4.69
N ILE A 25 26.27 53.63 -5.42
CA ILE A 25 26.20 53.61 -6.89
C ILE A 25 25.12 52.60 -7.32
N LYS A 26 24.41 52.95 -8.41
CA LYS A 26 23.57 51.99 -9.18
C LYS A 26 24.16 51.85 -10.56
N SER A 27 24.52 50.63 -10.95
CA SER A 27 24.89 50.30 -12.32
C SER A 27 23.76 49.61 -13.04
N ASN A 28 23.17 50.28 -14.02
CA ASN A 28 22.16 49.66 -14.86
C ASN A 28 22.76 48.77 -15.96
N ILE A 29 24.06 48.91 -16.22
CA ILE A 29 24.78 48.09 -17.21
C ILE A 29 25.12 46.72 -16.60
N SER A 30 25.69 46.74 -15.39
CA SER A 30 26.06 45.53 -14.65
C SER A 30 24.91 44.95 -13.82
N HIS A 31 23.76 45.62 -13.76
CA HIS A 31 22.60 45.23 -12.94
C HIS A 31 22.92 45.09 -11.45
N VAL A 32 23.79 45.94 -10.89
CA VAL A 32 24.22 45.90 -9.49
C VAL A 32 24.09 47.25 -8.76
N TYR A 33 23.94 47.13 -7.44
CA TYR A 33 24.21 48.25 -6.51
C TYR A 33 25.58 48.06 -5.88
N VAL A 34 26.32 49.18 -5.67
CA VAL A 34 27.47 49.21 -4.78
C VAL A 34 26.99 49.67 -3.41
N ILE A 35 27.08 48.79 -2.41
CA ILE A 35 26.63 49.05 -1.04
C ILE A 35 27.81 49.06 -0.07
N GLY A 36 27.59 49.65 1.12
CA GLY A 36 28.54 49.54 2.23
C GLY A 36 28.14 48.43 3.19
N THR A 37 29.12 47.64 3.62
CA THR A 37 28.96 46.63 4.66
C THR A 37 29.16 47.26 6.07
N SER A 38 28.85 46.52 7.11
CA SER A 38 29.12 46.91 8.51
C SER A 38 30.63 47.05 8.80
N SER A 39 31.50 46.37 8.06
CA SER A 39 32.95 46.50 8.12
C SER A 39 33.49 47.72 7.41
N GLY A 40 32.63 48.48 6.70
CA GLY A 40 33.03 49.65 5.93
C GLY A 40 33.52 49.36 4.51
N GLU A 41 33.49 48.11 4.09
CA GLU A 41 33.82 47.69 2.73
C GLU A 41 32.71 48.04 1.74
N LYS A 42 33.08 48.22 0.48
CA LYS A 42 32.13 48.37 -0.61
C LYS A 42 32.04 47.11 -1.44
N ILE A 43 30.84 46.60 -1.57
CA ILE A 43 30.58 45.39 -2.34
C ILE A 43 29.51 45.62 -3.40
N GLU A 44 29.53 44.80 -4.45
CA GLU A 44 28.49 44.77 -5.48
C GLU A 44 27.44 43.73 -5.14
N VAL A 45 26.16 44.10 -5.22
CA VAL A 45 25.01 43.21 -5.04
C VAL A 45 24.00 43.37 -6.16
N ALA A 46 23.33 42.33 -6.57
CA ALA A 46 22.35 42.38 -7.65
C ALA A 46 21.20 43.34 -7.32
N LEU A 47 20.69 44.08 -8.33
CA LEU A 47 19.63 45.07 -8.13
C LEU A 47 18.39 44.48 -7.46
N TRP A 48 18.05 43.22 -7.78
CA TRP A 48 16.87 42.53 -7.26
C TRP A 48 16.96 42.15 -5.79
N GLN A 49 18.18 42.07 -5.24
CA GLN A 49 18.40 41.73 -3.82
C GLN A 49 18.08 42.90 -2.88
N LEU A 50 17.83 44.07 -3.40
CA LEU A 50 17.61 45.29 -2.62
C LEU A 50 16.33 46.02 -3.06
N THR A 51 15.72 46.75 -2.13
CA THR A 51 14.70 47.75 -2.52
C THR A 51 15.34 48.91 -3.28
N GLU A 52 14.54 49.66 -4.02
CA GLU A 52 15.00 50.94 -4.58
C GLU A 52 15.53 51.88 -3.46
N PRO A 53 16.69 52.55 -3.66
CA PRO A 53 17.26 53.41 -2.65
C PRO A 53 16.38 54.61 -2.32
N VAL A 54 16.19 54.89 -1.04
CA VAL A 54 15.43 56.03 -0.54
C VAL A 54 16.24 56.89 0.41
N LYS A 55 15.79 58.14 0.65
CA LYS A 55 16.43 59.05 1.63
C LYS A 55 16.37 58.43 3.03
N LYS A 56 17.39 58.72 3.88
CA LYS A 56 17.55 58.20 5.25
C LYS A 56 16.28 58.33 6.10
N GLY A 57 15.53 59.41 5.97
CA GLY A 57 14.30 59.62 6.75
C GLY A 57 13.11 58.73 6.33
N LYS A 58 13.16 58.12 5.15
CA LYS A 58 12.06 57.26 4.64
C LYS A 58 12.36 55.75 4.77
N ILE A 59 13.61 55.38 5.02
CA ILE A 59 14.01 53.95 4.95
C ILE A 59 13.34 53.10 6.01
N LYS A 60 13.06 53.61 7.21
CA LYS A 60 12.36 52.87 8.27
C LYS A 60 10.95 52.45 7.87
N ASN A 61 10.22 53.31 7.14
CA ASN A 61 8.88 52.96 6.64
C ASN A 61 8.94 51.90 5.54
N VAL A 62 10.01 51.92 4.72
CA VAL A 62 10.23 50.87 3.72
C VAL A 62 10.57 49.57 4.42
N ALA A 63 11.47 49.58 5.41
CA ALA A 63 11.85 48.38 6.16
C ALA A 63 10.67 47.76 6.90
N ALA A 64 9.78 48.53 7.49
CA ALA A 64 8.60 48.06 8.19
C ALA A 64 7.68 47.15 7.33
N LYS A 65 7.66 47.41 6.02
CA LYS A 65 6.86 46.58 5.09
C LYS A 65 7.37 45.15 4.96
N TYR A 66 8.67 44.93 5.15
CA TYR A 66 9.33 43.65 4.95
C TYR A 66 9.69 42.95 6.29
N SER A 67 9.53 43.65 7.43
CA SER A 67 10.02 43.17 8.73
C SER A 67 9.35 41.92 9.22
N GLU A 68 8.05 41.75 8.95
CA GLU A 68 7.28 40.60 9.41
C GLU A 68 7.80 39.26 8.82
N ASN A 69 8.24 39.30 7.56
CA ASN A 69 8.71 38.11 6.83
C ASN A 69 10.22 38.20 6.52
N ALA A 70 11.00 38.95 7.29
CA ALA A 70 12.42 39.15 7.02
C ALA A 70 13.22 37.84 6.99
N ALA A 71 12.88 36.88 7.83
CA ALA A 71 13.49 35.56 7.88
C ALA A 71 12.69 34.45 7.13
N THR A 72 11.52 34.78 6.56
CA THR A 72 10.59 33.78 5.99
C THR A 72 10.92 33.49 4.53
N TYR A 73 11.11 32.21 4.23
CA TYR A 73 11.26 31.65 2.90
C TYR A 73 10.19 30.58 2.66
N ALA A 74 10.06 30.08 1.45
CA ALA A 74 9.19 28.95 1.15
C ALA A 74 9.83 28.04 0.09
N SER A 75 9.56 26.73 0.21
CA SER A 75 9.80 25.75 -0.83
C SER A 75 8.51 25.48 -1.59
N VAL A 76 8.60 25.30 -2.89
CA VAL A 76 7.46 25.02 -3.78
C VAL A 76 7.14 23.54 -3.75
N LYS A 77 5.90 23.19 -3.41
CA LYS A 77 5.45 21.79 -3.28
C LYS A 77 5.16 21.11 -4.62
N LEU A 78 4.64 21.85 -5.60
CA LEU A 78 4.21 21.30 -6.89
C LEU A 78 4.89 21.97 -8.07
N ASP A 79 5.21 21.18 -9.07
CA ASP A 79 5.77 21.68 -10.31
C ASP A 79 4.76 22.55 -11.07
N GLY A 80 5.22 23.65 -11.65
CA GLY A 80 4.40 24.51 -12.45
C GLY A 80 3.49 25.49 -11.68
N LEU A 81 3.76 25.74 -10.39
CA LEU A 81 2.98 26.69 -9.58
C LEU A 81 3.06 28.10 -10.15
N PRO A 82 1.92 28.77 -10.47
CA PRO A 82 1.95 30.07 -11.13
C PRO A 82 2.32 31.19 -10.17
N CYS A 83 3.33 31.96 -10.54
CA CYS A 83 3.62 33.28 -9.97
C CYS A 83 2.92 34.37 -10.84
N ARG A 84 2.13 35.24 -10.24
CA ARG A 84 1.23 36.15 -10.94
C ARG A 84 1.60 37.63 -10.75
N ALA A 85 1.18 38.48 -11.67
CA ALA A 85 1.40 39.94 -11.57
C ALA A 85 0.62 40.54 -10.39
N ASP A 86 -0.59 40.08 -10.12
CA ASP A 86 -1.49 40.53 -9.07
C ASP A 86 -2.02 39.37 -8.23
N PRO A 87 -2.48 39.60 -6.99
CA PRO A 87 -2.93 38.57 -6.08
C PRO A 87 -4.37 38.06 -6.40
N VAL A 88 -4.57 37.68 -7.63
CA VAL A 88 -5.82 37.08 -8.13
C VAL A 88 -5.51 35.95 -9.13
N ASN A 89 -6.30 34.89 -9.09
CA ASN A 89 -6.03 33.68 -9.88
C ASN A 89 -6.13 33.90 -11.41
N THR A 90 -6.81 34.94 -11.85
CA THR A 90 -6.96 35.32 -13.26
C THR A 90 -5.89 36.30 -13.76
N ALA A 91 -5.03 36.80 -12.87
CA ALA A 91 -3.97 37.75 -13.26
C ALA A 91 -2.94 37.04 -14.16
N LYS A 92 -2.24 37.87 -14.97
CA LYS A 92 -1.19 37.41 -15.85
C LYS A 92 -0.12 36.65 -15.08
N GLN A 93 0.21 35.44 -15.54
CA GLN A 93 1.35 34.70 -15.02
C GLN A 93 2.66 35.36 -15.47
N VAL A 94 3.53 35.66 -14.51
CA VAL A 94 4.84 36.28 -14.76
C VAL A 94 5.97 35.27 -14.71
N TYR A 95 5.78 34.17 -13.92
CA TYR A 95 6.75 33.10 -13.78
C TYR A 95 6.03 31.78 -13.47
N ARG A 96 6.71 30.68 -13.64
CA ARG A 96 6.22 29.35 -13.29
C ARG A 96 7.26 28.66 -12.40
N LEU A 97 6.92 28.55 -11.14
CA LEU A 97 7.78 27.96 -10.12
C LEU A 97 7.88 26.44 -10.30
N ARG A 98 9.04 25.87 -10.01
CA ARG A 98 9.32 24.44 -10.08
C ARG A 98 9.23 23.81 -8.70
N LYS A 99 8.91 22.54 -8.64
CA LYS A 99 8.95 21.78 -7.39
C LYS A 99 10.35 21.84 -6.77
N GLY A 100 10.40 22.11 -5.46
CA GLY A 100 11.65 22.27 -4.70
C GLY A 100 12.33 23.62 -4.84
N GLU A 101 11.83 24.52 -5.72
CA GLU A 101 12.38 25.87 -5.86
C GLU A 101 12.19 26.67 -4.57
N ILE A 102 13.25 27.34 -4.12
CA ILE A 102 13.24 28.18 -2.93
C ILE A 102 12.91 29.60 -3.33
N ILE A 103 11.93 30.17 -2.65
CA ILE A 103 11.50 31.56 -2.87
C ILE A 103 11.50 32.34 -1.55
N LYS A 104 11.78 33.63 -1.64
CA LYS A 104 11.71 34.56 -0.51
C LYS A 104 10.29 35.11 -0.37
N ILE A 105 9.72 35.01 0.82
CA ILE A 105 8.45 35.67 1.15
C ILE A 105 8.77 37.13 1.54
N LEU A 106 8.15 38.08 0.86
CA LEU A 106 8.36 39.48 1.11
C LEU A 106 7.31 40.07 2.05
N TYR A 107 6.05 39.90 1.75
CA TYR A 107 4.92 40.32 2.58
C TYR A 107 3.62 39.67 2.11
N LYS A 108 2.65 39.59 3.02
CA LYS A 108 1.29 39.15 2.76
C LYS A 108 0.48 40.26 2.08
N GLY A 109 -0.39 39.86 1.14
CA GLY A 109 -1.29 40.76 0.44
C GLY A 109 -2.73 40.31 0.51
N GLU A 110 -3.63 41.23 0.24
CA GLU A 110 -5.06 40.90 0.10
C GLU A 110 -5.36 40.60 -1.37
N GLY A 111 -6.19 39.56 -1.59
CA GLY A 111 -6.59 39.14 -2.93
C GLY A 111 -7.66 38.11 -2.94
N GLN A 112 -8.21 37.82 -4.12
CA GLN A 112 -9.25 36.81 -4.27
C GLN A 112 -8.63 35.41 -4.15
N LYS A 113 -9.12 34.62 -3.17
CA LYS A 113 -8.67 33.23 -2.98
C LYS A 113 -9.05 32.37 -4.17
N PRO A 114 -8.14 31.50 -4.65
CA PRO A 114 -8.46 30.49 -5.65
C PRO A 114 -9.54 29.53 -5.14
N MET A 115 -10.34 28.97 -6.06
CA MET A 115 -11.45 28.08 -5.75
C MET A 115 -11.16 26.66 -6.21
N ALA A 116 -11.42 25.68 -5.35
CA ALA A 116 -11.53 24.27 -5.72
C ALA A 116 -13.03 23.92 -5.87
N GLY A 117 -13.52 23.97 -7.10
CA GLY A 117 -14.95 23.88 -7.36
C GLY A 117 -15.72 25.04 -6.76
N LYS A 118 -16.49 24.82 -5.68
CA LYS A 118 -17.28 25.84 -4.96
C LYS A 118 -16.64 26.29 -3.65
N THR A 119 -15.55 25.68 -3.23
CA THR A 119 -14.87 25.94 -1.95
C THR A 119 -13.61 26.78 -2.19
N PRO A 120 -13.39 27.91 -1.46
CA PRO A 120 -12.13 28.61 -1.52
C PRO A 120 -11.02 27.79 -0.90
N LEU A 121 -9.84 27.77 -1.55
CA LEU A 121 -8.66 27.12 -0.99
C LEU A 121 -8.20 27.87 0.28
N GLU A 122 -7.70 27.11 1.24
CA GLU A 122 -7.05 27.68 2.43
C GLU A 122 -5.69 28.25 2.07
N GLY A 123 -5.34 29.39 2.64
CA GLY A 123 -4.07 30.05 2.37
C GLY A 123 -4.21 31.54 2.14
N ASP A 124 -3.08 32.16 1.85
CA ASP A 124 -2.92 33.61 1.68
C ASP A 124 -2.10 33.93 0.42
N TRP A 125 -2.29 35.15 -0.10
CA TRP A 125 -1.44 35.66 -1.17
C TRP A 125 -0.19 36.28 -0.58
N TYR A 126 0.97 35.81 -1.05
CA TYR A 126 2.28 36.40 -0.71
C TYR A 126 2.95 37.05 -1.92
N LYS A 127 3.50 38.22 -1.71
CA LYS A 127 4.49 38.78 -2.64
C LYS A 127 5.77 37.98 -2.43
N ILE A 128 6.29 37.40 -3.51
CA ILE A 128 7.48 36.56 -3.48
C ILE A 128 8.57 37.10 -4.39
N LEU A 129 9.79 36.67 -4.10
CA LEU A 129 10.98 36.95 -4.90
C LEU A 129 11.70 35.62 -5.13
N THR A 130 12.02 35.30 -6.39
CA THR A 130 12.83 34.15 -6.78
C THR A 130 14.33 34.46 -6.72
N ASP A 131 15.17 33.43 -6.79
CA ASP A 131 16.64 33.55 -6.78
C ASP A 131 17.20 34.17 -8.06
N ASP A 132 16.42 34.23 -9.14
CA ASP A 132 16.74 34.94 -10.39
C ASP A 132 16.26 36.40 -10.40
N GLY A 133 15.57 36.83 -9.33
CA GLY A 133 15.09 38.21 -9.18
C GLY A 133 13.68 38.48 -9.69
N THR A 134 12.93 37.42 -10.05
CA THR A 134 11.53 37.58 -10.47
C THR A 134 10.64 37.89 -9.28
N LEU A 135 9.86 38.98 -9.41
CA LEU A 135 8.89 39.45 -8.40
C LEU A 135 7.46 39.13 -8.85
N GLY A 136 6.69 38.45 -8.00
CA GLY A 136 5.29 38.18 -8.30
C GLY A 136 4.46 37.83 -7.07
N TRP A 137 3.24 37.39 -7.30
CA TRP A 137 2.31 36.94 -6.27
C TRP A 137 2.09 35.44 -6.39
N CYS A 138 2.23 34.74 -5.29
CA CYS A 138 1.95 33.33 -5.20
C CYS A 138 0.95 33.03 -4.07
N PHE A 139 0.01 32.10 -4.30
CA PHE A 139 -0.92 31.65 -3.28
C PHE A 139 -0.28 30.53 -2.47
N SER A 140 -0.36 30.61 -1.14
CA SER A 140 0.44 29.78 -0.24
C SER A 140 0.02 28.31 -0.18
N TYR A 141 -1.12 27.89 -0.72
CA TYR A 141 -1.64 26.52 -0.66
C TYR A 141 -0.59 25.45 -1.04
N ASN A 142 0.20 25.74 -2.06
CA ASN A 142 1.29 24.86 -2.52
C ASN A 142 2.69 25.39 -2.18
N LEU A 143 2.80 26.17 -1.13
CA LEU A 143 4.06 26.62 -0.57
C LEU A 143 4.28 26.02 0.82
N LYS A 144 5.52 25.65 1.11
CA LYS A 144 5.98 25.29 2.44
C LYS A 144 6.81 26.43 2.98
N LEU A 145 6.23 27.20 3.90
CA LEU A 145 6.92 28.32 4.55
C LEU A 145 7.86 27.79 5.64
N TYR A 146 9.02 28.41 5.76
CA TYR A 146 9.97 28.13 6.83
C TYR A 146 10.76 29.38 7.17
N GLU A 147 11.31 29.43 8.37
CA GLU A 147 12.18 30.52 8.80
C GLU A 147 13.65 30.12 8.68
N THR A 148 14.49 31.11 8.33
CA THR A 148 15.93 30.94 8.25
C THR A 148 16.60 31.55 9.46
N ASP A 149 17.79 31.03 9.79
CA ASP A 149 18.71 31.64 10.74
C ASP A 149 19.35 32.90 10.18
N GLU A 150 20.28 33.45 10.95
CA GLU A 150 21.00 34.68 10.60
C GLU A 150 21.85 34.54 9.32
N LEU A 151 22.17 33.33 8.89
CA LEU A 151 22.98 33.07 7.70
C LEU A 151 22.13 32.64 6.50
N GLY A 152 20.80 32.64 6.62
CA GLY A 152 19.88 32.22 5.56
C GLY A 152 19.74 30.71 5.43
N GLN A 153 20.33 29.95 6.39
CA GLN A 153 20.07 28.50 6.49
C GLN A 153 18.76 28.29 7.23
N PRO A 154 18.03 27.20 6.95
CA PRO A 154 16.88 26.83 7.78
C PRO A 154 17.25 26.87 9.26
N ALA A 155 16.51 27.60 10.08
CA ALA A 155 16.80 27.73 11.51
C ALA A 155 16.95 26.36 12.16
N ALA A 156 17.93 26.17 13.05
CA ALA A 156 18.14 24.91 13.76
C ALA A 156 16.89 24.57 14.60
N GLY A 157 16.16 23.52 14.21
CA GLY A 157 14.81 23.21 14.72
C GLY A 157 13.69 23.69 13.80
N ALA A 158 13.94 24.54 12.79
CA ALA A 158 13.29 24.41 11.51
C ALA A 158 13.91 23.17 10.82
N GLU A 159 13.84 22.00 11.50
CA GLU A 159 13.58 20.84 10.70
C GLU A 159 12.53 21.35 9.73
N LEU A 160 12.85 21.28 8.45
CA LEU A 160 11.81 21.12 7.46
C LEU A 160 10.86 20.15 8.13
N ILE A 161 9.92 20.68 8.95
CA ILE A 161 8.75 19.92 9.26
C ILE A 161 8.24 19.68 7.87
N GLU A 162 8.72 18.56 7.28
CA GLU A 162 7.83 17.84 6.45
C GLU A 162 6.62 17.75 7.37
N GLU A 163 5.67 18.70 7.28
CA GLU A 163 4.31 18.25 7.20
C GLU A 163 4.47 17.22 6.12
N ILE A 164 4.67 16.01 6.58
CA ILE A 164 4.36 14.82 5.83
C ILE A 164 2.96 15.16 5.42
N GLU A 165 2.75 15.67 4.19
CA GLU A 165 1.45 15.57 3.55
C GLU A 165 1.14 14.14 3.84
N GLU A 166 0.21 13.92 4.79
CA GLU A 166 -0.14 12.58 5.20
C GLU A 166 -0.47 11.93 3.89
N ASP A 167 0.47 11.13 3.38
CA ASP A 167 0.27 10.44 2.12
C ASP A 167 -0.85 9.48 2.41
N GLU A 168 -2.10 9.89 2.09
CA GLU A 168 -3.31 9.13 2.39
C GLU A 168 -3.19 7.69 1.88
N HIS A 169 -2.49 7.50 0.77
CA HIS A 169 -2.22 6.18 0.24
C HIS A 169 -1.23 5.41 1.13
N TRP A 170 -0.15 6.06 1.56
CA TRP A 170 0.81 5.45 2.48
C TRP A 170 0.18 5.13 3.84
N ASN A 171 -0.60 6.05 4.39
CA ASN A 171 -1.37 5.82 5.61
C ASN A 171 -2.32 4.63 5.45
N THR A 172 -3.04 4.56 4.33
CA THR A 172 -3.92 3.42 4.03
C THR A 172 -3.12 2.12 3.95
N ILE A 173 -1.94 2.12 3.31
CA ILE A 173 -1.08 0.94 3.19
C ILE A 173 -0.60 0.45 4.56
N THR A 174 -0.14 1.36 5.43
CA THR A 174 0.48 1.02 6.71
C THR A 174 -0.52 0.71 7.83
N GLN A 175 -1.72 1.31 7.78
CA GLN A 175 -2.76 1.09 8.79
C GLN A 175 -3.58 -0.19 8.58
N ASN A 176 -3.48 -0.82 7.42
CA ASN A 176 -4.24 -2.01 7.09
C ASN A 176 -3.41 -3.29 7.14
N VAL A 177 -4.10 -4.39 7.39
CA VAL A 177 -3.58 -5.74 7.16
C VAL A 177 -4.05 -6.18 5.77
N TRP A 178 -3.11 -6.65 4.97
CA TRP A 178 -3.36 -7.02 3.59
C TRP A 178 -3.26 -8.54 3.41
N TYR A 179 -4.29 -9.14 2.83
CA TYR A 179 -4.36 -10.57 2.57
C TYR A 179 -4.24 -10.85 1.08
N PRO A 180 -3.68 -12.02 0.68
CA PRO A 180 -3.69 -12.42 -0.72
C PRO A 180 -5.10 -12.36 -1.33
N ASP A 181 -5.24 -11.85 -2.55
CA ASP A 181 -6.54 -11.60 -3.19
C ASP A 181 -7.39 -12.86 -3.39
N TYR A 182 -6.75 -14.03 -3.52
CA TYR A 182 -7.44 -15.31 -3.62
C TYR A 182 -8.21 -15.70 -2.34
N PHE A 183 -7.90 -15.09 -1.17
CA PHE A 183 -8.70 -15.27 0.04
C PHE A 183 -10.14 -14.75 -0.17
N ARG A 184 -10.27 -13.58 -0.80
CA ARG A 184 -11.59 -13.02 -1.11
C ARG A 184 -12.38 -13.95 -2.00
N SER A 185 -11.77 -14.52 -3.04
CA SER A 185 -12.42 -15.48 -3.93
C SER A 185 -12.90 -16.73 -3.21
N MET A 186 -12.11 -17.26 -2.25
CA MET A 186 -12.49 -18.39 -1.43
C MET A 186 -13.66 -18.09 -0.50
N ILE A 187 -13.64 -16.90 0.12
CA ILE A 187 -14.69 -16.44 1.06
C ILE A 187 -15.99 -16.24 0.30
N ASP A 188 -15.97 -15.48 -0.80
CA ASP A 188 -17.16 -15.14 -1.59
C ASP A 188 -17.81 -16.39 -2.21
N SER A 189 -17.02 -17.37 -2.61
CA SER A 189 -17.52 -18.65 -3.14
C SER A 189 -17.86 -19.67 -2.08
N ASN A 190 -17.58 -19.39 -0.80
CA ASN A 190 -17.67 -20.36 0.31
C ASN A 190 -16.93 -21.67 0.02
N ASN A 191 -15.76 -21.56 -0.64
CA ASN A 191 -14.94 -22.68 -1.05
C ASN A 191 -13.53 -22.55 -0.46
N ILE A 192 -13.41 -22.85 0.83
CA ILE A 192 -12.21 -22.60 1.62
C ILE A 192 -11.20 -23.75 1.46
N ASP A 193 -10.04 -23.46 0.89
CA ASP A 193 -8.90 -24.36 0.84
C ASP A 193 -7.94 -24.12 2.01
N LEU A 194 -7.95 -25.02 3.00
CA LEU A 194 -7.09 -24.92 4.19
C LEU A 194 -5.59 -25.08 3.88
N GLY A 195 -5.21 -25.49 2.68
CA GLY A 195 -3.83 -25.52 2.22
C GLY A 195 -3.32 -24.16 1.75
N LEU A 196 -4.25 -23.27 1.34
CA LEU A 196 -3.93 -21.97 0.77
C LEU A 196 -4.31 -20.79 1.69
N ILE A 197 -5.25 -20.98 2.63
CA ILE A 197 -5.68 -19.94 3.57
C ILE A 197 -5.13 -20.20 4.98
N HIS A 198 -4.44 -19.21 5.53
CA HIS A 198 -3.93 -19.26 6.90
C HIS A 198 -3.91 -17.86 7.51
N PRO A 199 -4.21 -17.67 8.83
CA PRO A 199 -4.21 -16.36 9.47
C PRO A 199 -2.87 -15.62 9.44
N LEU A 200 -1.76 -16.35 9.28
CA LEU A 200 -0.42 -15.77 9.16
C LEU A 200 -0.07 -15.34 7.73
N TYR A 201 -0.84 -15.73 6.72
CA TYR A 201 -0.57 -15.32 5.33
C TYR A 201 -1.15 -13.93 5.10
N LYS A 202 -0.29 -12.93 5.21
CA LYS A 202 -0.63 -11.51 5.13
C LYS A 202 0.60 -10.68 4.81
N PHE A 203 0.37 -9.47 4.37
CA PHE A 203 1.36 -8.42 4.27
C PHE A 203 1.04 -7.33 5.29
N THR A 204 2.05 -6.87 6.02
CA THR A 204 1.93 -5.80 7.02
C THR A 204 3.19 -4.94 7.03
N ILE A 205 3.01 -3.65 7.32
CA ILE A 205 4.09 -2.71 7.61
C ILE A 205 3.89 -2.18 9.03
N ASN A 206 4.91 -2.31 9.86
CA ASN A 206 4.99 -1.63 11.14
C ASN A 206 5.90 -0.41 10.98
N SER A 207 5.30 0.78 10.89
CA SER A 207 6.03 2.03 10.67
C SER A 207 6.84 2.47 11.89
N GLU A 208 6.41 2.12 13.10
CA GLU A 208 7.11 2.45 14.34
C GLU A 208 8.40 1.62 14.51
N GLU A 209 8.30 0.32 14.26
CA GLU A 209 9.44 -0.59 14.33
C GLU A 209 10.25 -0.65 13.02
N LYS A 210 9.80 0.02 11.97
CA LYS A 210 10.35 -0.02 10.60
C LYS A 210 10.52 -1.45 10.08
N LYS A 211 9.47 -2.28 10.27
CA LYS A 211 9.44 -3.68 9.84
C LYS A 211 8.38 -3.94 8.80
N VAL A 212 8.71 -4.79 7.85
CA VAL A 212 7.81 -5.29 6.81
C VAL A 212 7.76 -6.80 6.86
N SER A 213 6.55 -7.35 6.82
CA SER A 213 6.33 -8.80 6.79
C SER A 213 5.49 -9.18 5.58
N LEU A 214 5.97 -10.10 4.76
CA LEU A 214 5.28 -10.68 3.62
C LEU A 214 5.22 -12.19 3.78
N ASN A 215 4.05 -12.70 4.14
CA ASN A 215 3.83 -14.12 4.31
C ASN A 215 2.69 -14.60 3.39
N THR A 216 2.95 -15.62 2.60
CA THR A 216 1.99 -16.35 1.78
C THR A 216 2.25 -17.86 1.93
N TYR A 217 1.52 -18.70 1.22
CA TYR A 217 1.81 -20.14 1.20
C TYR A 217 3.21 -20.47 0.63
N ALA A 218 3.82 -19.57 -0.17
CA ALA A 218 5.08 -19.80 -0.86
C ALA A 218 6.21 -18.85 -0.42
N ILE A 219 5.89 -17.71 0.21
CA ILE A 219 6.85 -16.66 0.57
C ILE A 219 6.74 -16.40 2.07
N HIS A 220 7.87 -16.35 2.75
CA HIS A 220 7.98 -16.09 4.19
C HIS A 220 9.15 -15.14 4.43
N GLU A 221 8.90 -13.83 4.29
CA GLU A 221 9.92 -12.80 4.36
C GLU A 221 9.60 -11.77 5.43
N ASN A 222 10.63 -11.34 6.14
CA ASN A 222 10.57 -10.25 7.11
C ASN A 222 11.82 -9.38 6.91
N TRP A 223 11.60 -8.07 6.79
CA TRP A 223 12.67 -7.11 6.55
C TRP A 223 12.59 -5.92 7.51
N ASP A 224 13.75 -5.37 7.82
CA ASP A 224 13.86 -4.01 8.34
C ASP A 224 14.01 -3.05 7.15
N TYR A 225 13.45 -1.83 7.24
CA TYR A 225 13.58 -0.80 6.21
C TYR A 225 13.92 0.56 6.83
N ASP A 226 14.71 1.37 6.13
CA ASP A 226 15.13 2.69 6.63
C ASP A 226 14.21 3.84 6.22
N GLY A 227 13.25 3.56 5.37
CA GLY A 227 12.32 4.55 4.82
C GLY A 227 11.78 4.08 3.48
N PHE A 228 11.05 4.95 2.83
CA PHE A 228 10.52 4.69 1.49
C PHE A 228 10.71 5.89 0.58
N VAL A 229 10.71 5.63 -0.72
CA VAL A 229 10.69 6.65 -1.77
C VAL A 229 9.39 6.49 -2.56
N LYS A 230 8.62 7.57 -2.67
CA LYS A 230 7.49 7.64 -3.58
C LYS A 230 8.04 7.82 -4.99
N THR A 231 7.99 6.77 -5.79
CA THR A 231 8.53 6.75 -7.16
C THR A 231 7.54 7.23 -8.20
N ASP A 232 6.24 7.21 -7.89
CA ASP A 232 5.13 7.74 -8.68
C ASP A 232 3.96 8.04 -7.73
N ASP A 233 2.89 8.68 -8.19
CA ASP A 233 1.73 9.07 -7.37
C ASP A 233 1.15 7.91 -6.55
N ASN A 234 1.26 6.68 -7.05
CA ASN A 234 0.72 5.48 -6.42
C ASN A 234 1.77 4.38 -6.18
N GLU A 235 3.07 4.67 -6.33
CA GLU A 235 4.13 3.68 -6.20
C GLU A 235 5.13 4.05 -5.11
N TYR A 236 5.43 3.08 -4.25
CA TYR A 236 6.35 3.21 -3.12
C TYR A 236 7.42 2.14 -3.19
N THR A 237 8.67 2.53 -3.10
CA THR A 237 9.82 1.61 -3.01
C THR A 237 10.39 1.72 -1.61
N LEU A 238 10.52 0.60 -0.91
CA LEU A 238 11.11 0.54 0.41
C LEU A 238 12.65 0.48 0.30
N ASN A 239 13.34 1.33 1.07
CA ASN A 239 14.79 1.37 1.05
C ASN A 239 15.38 0.08 1.64
N GLY A 240 16.35 -0.49 0.95
CA GLY A 240 17.05 -1.71 1.39
C GLY A 240 16.34 -3.02 1.09
N ILE A 241 15.15 -3.00 0.49
CA ILE A 241 14.38 -4.21 0.15
C ILE A 241 13.97 -4.22 -1.32
N SER A 242 13.98 -5.40 -1.93
CA SER A 242 13.51 -5.59 -3.30
C SER A 242 11.98 -5.73 -3.37
N LEU A 243 11.28 -4.75 -2.77
CA LEU A 243 9.82 -4.70 -2.72
C LEU A 243 9.33 -3.33 -3.14
N LYS A 244 8.43 -3.30 -4.13
CA LYS A 244 7.68 -2.12 -4.54
C LYS A 244 6.21 -2.34 -4.22
N ILE A 245 5.56 -1.33 -3.65
CA ILE A 245 4.14 -1.33 -3.32
C ILE A 245 3.43 -0.41 -4.30
N ILE A 246 2.42 -0.92 -4.96
CA ILE A 246 1.62 -0.18 -5.93
C ILE A 246 0.20 -0.08 -5.37
N TYR A 247 -0.18 1.11 -4.94
CA TYR A 247 -1.53 1.41 -4.48
C TYR A 247 -2.48 1.49 -5.68
N ARG A 248 -3.57 0.77 -5.66
CA ARG A 248 -4.58 0.79 -6.73
C ARG A 248 -5.89 1.42 -6.27
N ARG A 249 -6.31 1.13 -5.05
CA ARG A 249 -7.53 1.64 -4.41
C ARG A 249 -7.49 1.31 -2.90
N PRO A 250 -8.36 1.89 -2.06
CA PRO A 250 -8.30 1.74 -0.60
C PRO A 250 -8.29 0.30 -0.07
N ASN A 251 -8.77 -0.65 -0.85
CA ASN A 251 -8.85 -2.06 -0.47
C ASN A 251 -8.05 -3.00 -1.42
N TYR A 252 -7.14 -2.46 -2.22
CA TYR A 252 -6.36 -3.27 -3.17
C TYR A 252 -4.97 -2.67 -3.44
N ILE A 253 -3.94 -3.46 -3.20
CA ILE A 253 -2.55 -3.13 -3.54
C ILE A 253 -1.92 -4.25 -4.36
N VAL A 254 -0.87 -3.92 -5.09
CA VAL A 254 0.00 -4.89 -5.77
C VAL A 254 1.39 -4.76 -5.17
N LEU A 255 1.95 -5.88 -4.75
CA LEU A 255 3.33 -5.98 -4.30
C LEU A 255 4.17 -6.54 -5.44
N ARG A 256 5.12 -5.76 -5.94
CA ARG A 256 6.13 -6.25 -6.85
C ARG A 256 7.35 -6.68 -6.05
N TYR A 257 7.48 -7.98 -5.88
CA TYR A 257 8.55 -8.63 -5.14
C TYR A 257 9.54 -9.28 -6.09
N THR A 258 10.84 -9.06 -5.86
CA THR A 258 11.90 -9.74 -6.61
C THR A 258 12.51 -10.81 -5.72
N ASP A 259 12.36 -12.06 -6.13
CA ASP A 259 12.90 -13.22 -5.39
C ASP A 259 14.42 -13.30 -5.44
N SER A 260 15.01 -14.24 -4.70
CA SER A 260 16.45 -14.45 -4.64
C SER A 260 17.09 -14.85 -5.98
N SER A 261 16.29 -15.27 -6.96
CA SER A 261 16.75 -15.56 -8.33
C SER A 261 16.74 -14.31 -9.24
N GLY A 262 16.30 -13.17 -8.73
CA GLY A 262 16.16 -11.91 -9.47
C GLY A 262 14.91 -11.83 -10.34
N LYS A 263 13.97 -12.75 -10.18
CA LYS A 263 12.72 -12.76 -10.96
C LYS A 263 11.64 -11.92 -10.25
N PRO A 264 11.10 -10.88 -10.91
CA PRO A 264 10.00 -10.11 -10.36
C PRO A 264 8.69 -10.90 -10.42
N GLN A 265 7.88 -10.78 -9.36
CA GLN A 265 6.54 -11.34 -9.24
C GLN A 265 5.59 -10.25 -8.77
N ASP A 266 4.44 -10.14 -9.40
CA ASP A 266 3.36 -9.25 -8.94
C ASP A 266 2.38 -10.07 -8.11
N LEU A 267 2.22 -9.68 -6.85
CA LEU A 267 1.37 -10.33 -5.86
C LEU A 267 0.22 -9.38 -5.52
N ASN A 268 -0.99 -9.84 -5.70
CA ASN A 268 -2.20 -9.06 -5.44
C ASN A 268 -2.67 -9.24 -4.00
N PHE A 269 -2.96 -8.14 -3.33
CA PHE A 269 -3.41 -8.13 -1.96
C PHE A 269 -4.65 -7.25 -1.77
N VAL A 270 -5.53 -7.68 -0.87
CA VAL A 270 -6.79 -7.00 -0.53
C VAL A 270 -6.96 -6.86 0.97
N THR A 271 -7.76 -5.90 1.40
CA THR A 271 -8.25 -5.87 2.77
C THR A 271 -9.46 -6.81 2.91
N ILE A 272 -9.54 -7.49 4.05
CA ILE A 272 -10.64 -8.40 4.40
C ILE A 272 -11.13 -8.01 5.79
N SER A 273 -12.43 -7.76 5.92
CA SER A 273 -13.07 -7.38 7.18
C SER A 273 -13.33 -8.54 8.11
N GLU A 274 -13.50 -9.73 7.52
CA GLU A 274 -13.79 -10.96 8.23
C GLU A 274 -12.53 -11.49 8.94
N ASN A 275 -12.69 -12.13 10.09
CA ASN A 275 -11.58 -12.75 10.79
C ASN A 275 -11.16 -14.06 10.10
N ILE A 276 -9.97 -14.09 9.55
CA ILE A 276 -9.45 -15.28 8.81
C ILE A 276 -9.32 -16.51 9.73
N ALA A 277 -8.98 -16.31 11.00
CA ALA A 277 -8.90 -17.46 11.94
C ALA A 277 -10.27 -18.09 12.17
N ASP A 278 -11.33 -17.29 12.24
CA ASP A 278 -12.70 -17.80 12.40
C ASP A 278 -13.16 -18.56 11.16
N ILE A 279 -12.84 -18.04 9.96
CA ILE A 279 -13.12 -18.72 8.68
C ILE A 279 -12.42 -20.09 8.62
N VAL A 280 -11.13 -20.13 8.95
CA VAL A 280 -10.35 -21.37 8.99
C VAL A 280 -10.94 -22.37 9.99
N ASN A 281 -11.32 -21.90 11.19
CA ASN A 281 -11.92 -22.75 12.22
C ASN A 281 -13.32 -23.24 11.83
N ALA A 282 -14.13 -22.40 11.22
CA ALA A 282 -15.43 -22.79 10.68
C ALA A 282 -15.31 -23.90 9.64
N GLU A 283 -14.36 -23.77 8.71
CA GLU A 283 -14.12 -24.81 7.69
C GLU A 283 -13.58 -26.12 8.30
N LYS A 284 -12.67 -26.05 9.27
CA LYS A 284 -12.21 -27.24 10.01
C LYS A 284 -13.40 -27.94 10.70
N THR A 285 -14.26 -27.17 11.34
CA THR A 285 -15.46 -27.68 12.00
C THR A 285 -16.42 -28.31 11.00
N ARG A 286 -16.69 -27.67 9.87
CA ARG A 286 -17.53 -28.20 8.79
C ARG A 286 -17.01 -29.57 8.30
N ARG A 287 -15.69 -29.65 8.04
CA ARG A 287 -15.05 -30.92 7.59
C ARG A 287 -15.18 -32.03 8.63
N ALA A 288 -14.91 -31.71 9.89
CA ALA A 288 -15.05 -32.66 10.98
C ALA A 288 -16.50 -33.15 11.14
N GLN A 289 -17.48 -32.24 11.12
CA GLN A 289 -18.90 -32.57 11.20
C GLN A 289 -19.37 -33.43 10.03
N ALA A 290 -18.93 -33.13 8.81
CA ALA A 290 -19.27 -33.93 7.63
C ALA A 290 -18.73 -35.37 7.75
N TYR A 291 -17.53 -35.54 8.28
CA TYR A 291 -17.01 -36.88 8.56
C TYR A 291 -17.79 -37.59 9.68
N LEU A 292 -18.07 -36.90 10.78
CA LEU A 292 -18.86 -37.45 11.90
C LEU A 292 -20.28 -37.87 11.48
N GLN A 293 -20.88 -37.20 10.49
CA GLN A 293 -22.13 -37.63 9.91
C GLN A 293 -22.03 -39.01 9.24
N ILE A 294 -20.92 -39.29 8.52
CA ILE A 294 -20.67 -40.61 7.93
C ILE A 294 -20.53 -41.67 9.04
N TRP A 295 -19.68 -41.40 10.03
CA TRP A 295 -19.44 -42.29 11.15
C TRP A 295 -20.70 -42.58 11.98
N SER A 296 -21.47 -41.54 12.33
CA SER A 296 -22.71 -41.68 13.11
C SER A 296 -23.85 -42.33 12.31
N HIS A 297 -23.89 -42.13 10.98
CA HIS A 297 -24.86 -42.83 10.13
C HIS A 297 -24.68 -44.33 10.18
N GLY A 298 -23.44 -44.83 10.28
CA GLY A 298 -23.07 -46.20 10.51
C GLY A 298 -21.54 -46.35 10.50
N PRO A 299 -20.94 -46.82 11.59
CA PRO A 299 -19.48 -47.01 11.62
C PRO A 299 -19.02 -48.16 10.74
N ILE A 300 -19.94 -49.07 10.36
CA ILE A 300 -19.63 -50.24 9.58
C ILE A 300 -20.59 -50.38 8.40
N PHE A 301 -20.03 -50.58 7.20
CA PHE A 301 -20.78 -50.81 5.97
C PHE A 301 -20.18 -51.99 5.24
N SER A 302 -21.04 -52.82 4.60
CA SER A 302 -20.64 -54.04 3.91
C SER A 302 -21.27 -54.17 2.53
N SER A 303 -20.51 -54.75 1.60
CA SER A 303 -20.95 -55.09 0.24
C SER A 303 -20.41 -56.46 -0.12
N THR A 304 -21.19 -57.28 -0.80
CA THR A 304 -20.77 -58.60 -1.29
C THR A 304 -19.61 -58.51 -2.29
N SER A 305 -19.58 -57.44 -3.08
CA SER A 305 -18.56 -57.21 -4.13
C SER A 305 -17.35 -56.37 -3.66
N TYR A 306 -17.58 -55.46 -2.74
CA TYR A 306 -16.56 -54.47 -2.35
C TYR A 306 -16.11 -54.59 -0.90
N GLY A 307 -16.50 -55.66 -0.21
CA GLY A 307 -16.05 -56.00 1.13
C GLY A 307 -16.65 -55.11 2.23
N LYS A 308 -15.87 -54.82 3.27
CA LYS A 308 -16.33 -54.14 4.48
C LYS A 308 -15.47 -52.92 4.79
N ILE A 309 -16.11 -51.79 5.05
CA ILE A 309 -15.50 -50.59 5.59
C ILE A 309 -15.92 -50.41 7.05
N GLU A 310 -14.96 -50.11 7.89
CA GLU A 310 -15.13 -49.70 9.29
C GLU A 310 -14.55 -48.30 9.44
N PHE A 311 -15.37 -47.31 9.81
CA PHE A 311 -14.96 -45.94 10.14
C PHE A 311 -14.81 -45.82 11.66
N VAL A 312 -13.78 -45.10 12.09
CA VAL A 312 -13.56 -44.76 13.50
C VAL A 312 -13.80 -43.28 13.69
N GLU A 313 -14.24 -42.86 14.87
CA GLU A 313 -14.56 -41.44 15.20
C GLU A 313 -13.40 -40.50 14.95
N ASP A 314 -12.16 -40.93 15.13
CA ASP A 314 -10.95 -40.15 14.96
C ASP A 314 -10.53 -39.90 13.48
N GLY A 315 -11.34 -40.42 12.53
CA GLY A 315 -11.04 -40.32 11.11
C GLY A 315 -10.24 -41.48 10.55
N SER A 316 -9.81 -42.43 11.35
CA SER A 316 -9.20 -43.65 10.83
C SER A 316 -10.24 -44.58 10.24
N PHE A 317 -9.83 -45.43 9.31
CA PHE A 317 -10.70 -46.44 8.72
C PHE A 317 -9.96 -47.77 8.47
N ARG A 318 -10.76 -48.85 8.34
CA ARG A 318 -10.32 -50.12 7.80
C ARG A 318 -11.26 -50.56 6.67
N TRP A 319 -10.72 -50.81 5.46
CA TRP A 319 -11.49 -51.33 4.33
C TRP A 319 -10.89 -52.68 3.90
N THR A 320 -11.64 -53.75 4.01
CA THR A 320 -11.23 -55.07 3.56
C THR A 320 -12.09 -55.54 2.40
N GLY A 321 -11.52 -56.32 1.46
CA GLY A 321 -12.27 -56.91 0.34
C GLY A 321 -12.47 -55.99 -0.87
N PHE A 322 -11.75 -54.88 -1.00
CA PHE A 322 -11.85 -53.90 -2.11
C PHE A 322 -11.15 -54.32 -3.41
N LYS A 323 -10.85 -55.64 -3.59
CA LYS A 323 -10.05 -56.15 -4.74
C LYS A 323 -10.58 -55.72 -6.10
N LEU A 324 -11.90 -55.59 -6.27
CA LEU A 324 -12.51 -55.15 -7.54
C LEU A 324 -12.21 -53.67 -7.91
N LEU A 325 -11.71 -52.88 -6.96
CA LEU A 325 -11.31 -51.49 -7.20
C LEU A 325 -9.84 -51.36 -7.62
N VAL A 326 -9.08 -52.47 -7.55
CA VAL A 326 -7.65 -52.50 -7.88
C VAL A 326 -7.44 -53.01 -9.31
N PRO A 327 -6.62 -52.34 -10.13
CA PRO A 327 -5.89 -51.12 -9.87
C PRO A 327 -6.61 -49.85 -10.34
N SER A 328 -7.85 -49.93 -10.79
CA SER A 328 -8.55 -48.86 -11.50
C SER A 328 -8.88 -47.61 -10.62
N VAL A 329 -9.20 -47.84 -9.35
CA VAL A 329 -9.57 -46.80 -8.38
C VAL A 329 -8.57 -46.73 -7.23
N ILE A 330 -8.14 -47.89 -6.73
CA ILE A 330 -7.18 -48.04 -5.64
C ILE A 330 -5.94 -48.75 -6.18
N ASP A 331 -4.75 -48.17 -5.90
CA ASP A 331 -3.50 -48.71 -6.42
C ASP A 331 -3.20 -50.11 -5.86
N ALA A 332 -2.47 -50.93 -6.64
CA ALA A 332 -2.03 -52.26 -6.21
C ALA A 332 -1.09 -52.17 -5.01
N GLY A 333 -1.19 -53.14 -4.09
CA GLY A 333 -0.35 -53.19 -2.89
C GLY A 333 -0.81 -52.28 -1.74
N THR A 334 -1.95 -51.62 -1.89
CA THR A 334 -2.53 -50.73 -0.86
C THR A 334 -2.92 -51.55 0.38
N LYS A 335 -2.60 -51.02 1.58
CA LYS A 335 -3.02 -51.57 2.87
C LYS A 335 -4.52 -51.34 3.08
N SER A 336 -5.11 -52.14 3.99
CA SER A 336 -6.53 -52.02 4.32
C SER A 336 -6.88 -50.94 5.34
N THR A 337 -5.89 -50.18 5.81
CA THR A 337 -6.07 -49.11 6.82
C THR A 337 -5.62 -47.76 6.28
N GLY A 338 -6.09 -46.71 6.91
CA GLY A 338 -5.75 -45.34 6.54
C GLY A 338 -6.57 -44.30 7.28
N SER A 339 -6.59 -43.08 6.75
CA SER A 339 -7.39 -41.97 7.24
C SER A 339 -8.41 -41.48 6.21
N ALA A 340 -9.57 -41.11 6.68
CA ALA A 340 -10.68 -40.58 5.88
C ALA A 340 -11.05 -39.15 6.33
N SER A 341 -11.43 -38.33 5.40
CA SER A 341 -11.80 -36.94 5.67
C SER A 341 -12.72 -36.38 4.59
N VAL A 342 -13.40 -35.26 4.86
CA VAL A 342 -14.22 -34.53 3.89
C VAL A 342 -13.54 -33.19 3.62
N LYS A 343 -12.72 -33.13 2.58
CA LYS A 343 -11.88 -31.97 2.28
C LYS A 343 -12.51 -31.00 1.28
N TYR A 344 -13.16 -31.52 0.26
CA TYR A 344 -13.63 -30.75 -0.89
C TYR A 344 -15.08 -30.30 -0.72
N SER A 345 -15.40 -29.17 -1.33
CA SER A 345 -16.79 -28.73 -1.52
C SER A 345 -17.38 -29.33 -2.79
N LEU A 346 -18.72 -29.38 -2.87
CA LEU A 346 -19.46 -29.78 -4.06
C LEU A 346 -19.90 -28.55 -4.85
N SER A 347 -19.90 -28.62 -6.19
CA SER A 347 -20.63 -27.66 -7.00
C SER A 347 -22.15 -27.78 -6.74
N LYS A 348 -22.92 -26.73 -7.04
CA LYS A 348 -24.39 -26.75 -6.89
C LYS A 348 -25.03 -27.93 -7.57
N SER A 349 -24.60 -28.28 -8.79
CA SER A 349 -25.14 -29.42 -9.56
C SER A 349 -24.91 -30.78 -8.91
N LEU A 350 -23.84 -30.92 -8.12
CA LEU A 350 -23.52 -32.15 -7.42
C LEU A 350 -24.18 -32.22 -6.03
N ALA A 351 -24.37 -31.09 -5.37
CA ALA A 351 -24.96 -30.99 -4.02
C ALA A 351 -26.41 -31.54 -3.96
N ASP A 352 -27.16 -31.50 -5.05
CA ASP A 352 -28.50 -32.11 -5.11
C ASP A 352 -28.48 -33.64 -5.06
N SER A 353 -27.38 -34.25 -5.50
CA SER A 353 -27.26 -35.71 -5.67
C SER A 353 -26.33 -36.39 -4.66
N TYR A 354 -25.46 -35.65 -4.03
CA TYR A 354 -24.45 -36.16 -3.09
C TYR A 354 -24.40 -35.29 -1.83
N ASP A 355 -23.99 -35.90 -0.71
CA ASP A 355 -23.84 -35.22 0.58
C ASP A 355 -22.41 -34.64 0.76
N GLY A 356 -21.43 -35.11 -0.04
CA GLY A 356 -20.07 -34.64 0.01
C GLY A 356 -19.09 -35.50 -0.79
N LEU A 357 -17.80 -35.21 -0.61
CA LEU A 357 -16.69 -35.94 -1.18
C LEU A 357 -15.82 -36.50 -0.05
N LEU A 358 -15.81 -37.83 0.09
CA LEU A 358 -14.97 -38.56 1.04
C LEU A 358 -13.58 -38.75 0.44
N THR A 359 -12.55 -38.23 1.08
CA THR A 359 -11.15 -38.44 0.74
C THR A 359 -10.56 -39.50 1.64
N MET A 360 -10.02 -40.56 1.06
CA MET A 360 -9.40 -41.68 1.75
C MET A 360 -7.90 -41.73 1.42
N LYS A 361 -7.05 -41.68 2.44
CA LYS A 361 -5.61 -41.84 2.33
C LYS A 361 -5.20 -43.16 2.97
N PHE A 362 -4.88 -44.14 2.17
CA PHE A 362 -4.46 -45.45 2.64
C PHE A 362 -3.02 -45.44 3.15
N ASP A 363 -2.73 -46.20 4.18
CA ASP A 363 -1.40 -46.31 4.76
C ASP A 363 -0.37 -46.83 3.75
N GLY A 364 0.77 -46.10 3.67
CA GLY A 364 1.85 -46.41 2.74
C GLY A 364 1.65 -45.85 1.33
N MET A 365 0.54 -45.12 1.07
CA MET A 365 0.26 -44.47 -0.20
C MET A 365 0.45 -42.97 -0.08
N THR A 366 0.99 -42.35 -1.13
CA THR A 366 1.09 -40.89 -1.24
C THR A 366 -0.19 -40.30 -1.86
N LYS A 367 -0.84 -41.05 -2.74
CA LYS A 367 -2.04 -40.63 -3.46
C LYS A 367 -3.29 -40.85 -2.59
N GLU A 368 -4.17 -39.87 -2.60
CA GLU A 368 -5.50 -39.94 -1.99
C GLU A 368 -6.51 -40.47 -3.00
N VAL A 369 -7.48 -41.25 -2.53
CA VAL A 369 -8.61 -41.77 -3.32
C VAL A 369 -9.86 -41.02 -2.89
N ASN A 370 -10.58 -40.43 -3.83
CA ASN A 370 -11.77 -39.63 -3.56
C ASN A 370 -13.04 -40.34 -4.03
N PHE A 371 -14.10 -40.23 -3.23
CA PHE A 371 -15.42 -40.75 -3.56
C PHE A 371 -16.48 -39.69 -3.31
N LEU A 372 -17.32 -39.38 -4.28
CA LEU A 372 -18.60 -38.75 -4.00
C LEU A 372 -19.43 -39.68 -3.14
N TYR A 373 -20.05 -39.21 -2.07
CA TYR A 373 -20.86 -40.07 -1.21
C TYR A 373 -22.27 -39.53 -1.02
N LYS A 374 -23.18 -40.49 -0.78
CA LYS A 374 -24.58 -40.25 -0.39
C LYS A 374 -24.93 -41.18 0.78
N LEU A 375 -25.43 -40.61 1.87
CA LEU A 375 -25.98 -41.33 3.00
C LEU A 375 -27.44 -41.64 2.72
N GLU A 376 -27.75 -42.95 2.52
CA GLU A 376 -29.10 -43.42 2.25
C GLU A 376 -29.64 -44.21 3.44
N SER A 377 -30.96 -44.43 3.51
CA SER A 377 -31.55 -45.16 4.62
C SER A 377 -30.89 -46.58 4.72
N GLY A 378 -30.06 -46.79 5.75
CA GLY A 378 -29.37 -48.07 5.98
C GLY A 378 -28.22 -48.37 5.00
N ALA A 379 -27.72 -47.42 4.26
CA ALA A 379 -26.65 -47.63 3.29
C ALA A 379 -25.74 -46.41 3.12
N LEU A 380 -24.54 -46.66 2.58
CA LEU A 380 -23.60 -45.67 2.06
C LEU A 380 -23.38 -45.96 0.57
N ARG A 381 -23.70 -44.99 -0.28
CA ARG A 381 -23.38 -45.05 -1.70
C ARG A 381 -22.09 -44.25 -1.92
N LEU A 382 -21.10 -44.87 -2.54
CA LEU A 382 -19.85 -44.23 -2.96
C LEU A 382 -19.76 -44.25 -4.49
N GLU A 383 -19.20 -43.19 -5.06
CA GLU A 383 -18.92 -43.12 -6.49
C GLU A 383 -17.50 -42.58 -6.67
N ASP A 384 -16.64 -43.32 -7.35
CA ASP A 384 -15.28 -42.91 -7.57
C ASP A 384 -15.19 -41.66 -8.43
N THR A 385 -14.13 -40.91 -8.26
CA THR A 385 -13.92 -39.62 -8.96
C THR A 385 -12.92 -39.71 -10.10
N THR A 386 -12.66 -40.90 -10.63
CA THR A 386 -11.81 -41.08 -11.82
C THR A 386 -12.42 -40.34 -13.01
N GLY A 387 -11.65 -39.41 -13.60
CA GLY A 387 -12.14 -38.55 -14.68
C GLY A 387 -13.09 -37.42 -14.25
N ALA A 388 -13.26 -37.17 -12.96
CA ALA A 388 -14.00 -36.02 -12.45
C ALA A 388 -13.18 -34.71 -12.63
N SER A 389 -13.88 -33.58 -12.72
CA SER A 389 -13.24 -32.27 -12.81
C SER A 389 -13.24 -31.55 -11.46
N PHE A 390 -12.12 -30.88 -11.17
CA PHE A 390 -11.93 -30.08 -9.97
C PHE A 390 -11.55 -28.65 -10.33
N SER A 391 -12.01 -27.69 -9.55
CA SER A 391 -11.59 -26.31 -9.59
C SER A 391 -11.17 -25.90 -8.17
N GLY A 392 -9.85 -25.80 -7.94
CA GLY A 392 -9.30 -25.63 -6.60
C GLY A 392 -9.80 -26.71 -5.64
N ASN A 393 -10.40 -26.29 -4.53
CA ASN A 393 -10.94 -27.19 -3.49
C ASN A 393 -12.40 -27.63 -3.73
N GLN A 394 -12.88 -27.56 -4.97
CA GLN A 394 -14.25 -27.91 -5.33
C GLN A 394 -14.29 -28.97 -6.46
N ILE A 395 -15.08 -30.04 -6.29
CA ILE A 395 -15.45 -30.92 -7.39
C ILE A 395 -16.59 -30.28 -8.19
N THR A 396 -16.39 -30.14 -9.51
CA THR A 396 -17.33 -29.46 -10.41
C THR A 396 -18.14 -30.39 -11.28
N SER A 397 -17.60 -31.56 -11.61
CA SER A 397 -18.32 -32.59 -12.35
C SER A 397 -17.85 -33.98 -11.95
N ARG A 398 -18.74 -34.98 -12.10
CA ARG A 398 -18.41 -36.39 -11.93
C ARG A 398 -17.70 -36.94 -13.17
N GLY A 399 -17.04 -38.10 -13.02
CA GLY A 399 -16.50 -38.86 -14.15
C GLY A 399 -17.58 -39.37 -15.11
N MET A 400 -17.21 -39.67 -16.34
CA MET A 400 -18.17 -40.18 -17.35
C MET A 400 -18.64 -41.61 -17.09
N SER A 401 -17.82 -42.45 -16.47
CA SER A 401 -18.12 -43.87 -16.22
C SER A 401 -17.58 -44.30 -14.85
N PRO A 402 -18.07 -43.70 -13.77
CA PRO A 402 -17.57 -43.95 -12.43
C PRO A 402 -18.00 -45.34 -11.94
N VAL A 403 -17.20 -45.95 -11.07
CA VAL A 403 -17.60 -47.12 -10.31
C VAL A 403 -18.53 -46.69 -9.18
N ILE A 404 -19.74 -47.25 -9.16
CA ILE A 404 -20.71 -47.01 -8.10
C ILE A 404 -20.68 -48.19 -7.13
N ILE A 405 -20.46 -47.86 -5.85
CA ILE A 405 -20.32 -48.82 -4.76
C ILE A 405 -21.51 -48.62 -3.82
N TYR A 406 -22.25 -49.69 -3.61
CA TYR A 406 -23.37 -49.70 -2.68
C TYR A 406 -23.02 -50.56 -1.47
N MET A 407 -23.03 -49.99 -0.28
CA MET A 407 -22.66 -50.66 0.96
C MET A 407 -23.79 -50.51 1.98
N LYS A 408 -24.22 -51.63 2.54
CA LYS A 408 -25.28 -51.69 3.56
C LYS A 408 -24.68 -51.71 4.97
N LYS A 409 -25.42 -51.18 5.93
CA LYS A 409 -25.08 -51.26 7.36
C LYS A 409 -25.05 -52.70 7.85
#